data_5118c21f33856133a2143f0a696bc839
#
_entry.id   5118c21f33856133a2143f0a696bc839
#
_cell.length_a   1.000
_cell.length_b   1.000
_cell.length_c   1.000
_cell.angle_alpha   90.00
_cell.angle_beta   90.00
_cell.angle_gamma   90.00
#
_symmetry.space_group_name_H-M   'P 1'
#
loop_
_entity.id
_entity.type
_entity.pdbx_description
1 polymer ?
#
loop_
_entity_poly.entity_id
_entity_poly.type
_entity_poly.pdbx_seq_one_letter_code
_entity_poly.pdbx_strand_id
1 'polypeptide(L)'
;MTIEELFKDKTAKAKEKTEVISKWIMDATLPTDELIAFAEKSKDPIKGTCVEALEYTTKQNPGLADETVFIFVTGTLTEKAPRIKWESAKVIGNTAHLFTENLDKAISNLLANTEHEGTVVRWSAAFALGEILKLKTKHNTSLLPALEGISEKEEKNSIKKIYLDAIKKTKK
;
A
#
# COMPACT_ATOMS: atom_id res chain seq x y z
N MET A 1 -1.97 -26.78 -6.00
CA MET A 1 -3.14 -25.85 -6.12
C MET A 1 -2.69 -24.58 -6.82
N THR A 2 -3.47 -24.10 -7.77
CA THR A 2 -3.23 -22.84 -8.47
C THR A 2 -3.97 -21.70 -7.77
N ILE A 3 -3.61 -20.46 -8.10
CA ILE A 3 -4.31 -19.29 -7.56
C ILE A 3 -5.79 -19.26 -8.01
N GLU A 4 -6.07 -19.71 -9.24
CA GLU A 4 -7.43 -19.81 -9.75
C GLU A 4 -8.25 -20.82 -8.94
N GLU A 5 -7.67 -21.97 -8.63
CA GLU A 5 -8.32 -22.99 -7.81
C GLU A 5 -8.59 -22.50 -6.39
N LEU A 6 -7.64 -21.76 -5.82
CA LEU A 6 -7.81 -21.17 -4.48
C LEU A 6 -9.01 -20.24 -4.43
N PHE A 7 -9.20 -19.39 -5.46
CA PHE A 7 -10.34 -18.47 -5.48
C PHE A 7 -11.66 -19.12 -5.85
N LYS A 8 -11.64 -20.30 -6.45
CA LYS A 8 -12.85 -21.11 -6.70
C LYS A 8 -13.31 -21.84 -5.44
N ASP A 9 -12.43 -22.03 -4.49
CA ASP A 9 -12.76 -22.70 -3.22
C ASP A 9 -13.65 -21.78 -2.38
N LYS A 10 -14.92 -22.14 -2.26
CA LYS A 10 -15.94 -21.38 -1.51
C LYS A 10 -15.85 -21.63 0.00
N THR A 11 -15.10 -22.65 0.43
CA THR A 11 -14.96 -22.98 1.85
C THR A 11 -13.91 -22.14 2.54
N ALA A 12 -12.88 -21.69 1.80
CA ALA A 12 -11.82 -20.84 2.32
C ALA A 12 -12.28 -19.39 2.39
N LYS A 13 -12.05 -18.75 3.54
CA LYS A 13 -12.38 -17.34 3.75
C LYS A 13 -11.30 -16.45 3.13
N ALA A 14 -11.62 -15.16 2.91
CA ALA A 14 -10.70 -14.21 2.31
C ALA A 14 -9.37 -14.13 3.07
N LYS A 15 -9.42 -14.09 4.40
CA LYS A 15 -8.21 -14.06 5.24
C LYS A 15 -7.33 -15.29 5.03
N GLU A 16 -7.94 -16.47 4.94
CA GLU A 16 -7.22 -17.71 4.68
C GLU A 16 -6.53 -17.66 3.32
N LYS A 17 -7.22 -17.13 2.30
CA LYS A 17 -6.66 -16.98 0.96
C LYS A 17 -5.47 -16.03 0.96
N THR A 18 -5.58 -14.92 1.69
CA THR A 18 -4.48 -13.97 1.87
C THR A 18 -3.24 -14.65 2.45
N GLU A 19 -3.42 -15.44 3.50
CA GLU A 19 -2.33 -16.15 4.16
C GLU A 19 -1.68 -17.20 3.26
N VAL A 20 -2.49 -17.95 2.50
CA VAL A 20 -2.00 -18.95 1.56
C VAL A 20 -1.17 -18.31 0.45
N ILE A 21 -1.70 -17.24 -0.16
CA ILE A 21 -0.97 -16.52 -1.23
C ILE A 21 0.34 -15.96 -0.68
N SER A 22 0.32 -15.35 0.49
CA SER A 22 1.53 -14.83 1.13
C SER A 22 2.56 -15.92 1.34
N LYS A 23 2.13 -17.09 1.83
CA LYS A 23 3.03 -18.24 2.00
C LYS A 23 3.65 -18.66 0.67
N TRP A 24 2.88 -18.72 -0.39
CA TRP A 24 3.40 -19.07 -1.73
C TRP A 24 4.44 -18.06 -2.23
N ILE A 25 4.25 -16.79 -1.95
CA ILE A 25 5.23 -15.76 -2.31
C ILE A 25 6.51 -15.97 -1.48
N MET A 26 6.38 -16.19 -0.18
CA MET A 26 7.52 -16.40 0.72
C MET A 26 8.31 -17.65 0.37
N ASP A 27 7.62 -18.71 -0.06
CA ASP A 27 8.25 -19.98 -0.45
C ASP A 27 8.76 -19.94 -1.90
N ALA A 28 8.59 -18.83 -2.60
CA ALA A 28 8.95 -18.65 -4.03
C ALA A 28 8.23 -19.64 -4.97
N THR A 29 7.05 -20.12 -4.57
CA THR A 29 6.22 -21.00 -5.42
C THR A 29 5.25 -20.21 -6.28
N LEU A 30 4.95 -18.96 -5.90
CA LEU A 30 4.15 -18.04 -6.70
C LEU A 30 4.97 -16.79 -6.98
N PRO A 31 5.45 -16.59 -8.21
CA PRO A 31 6.11 -15.34 -8.58
C PRO A 31 5.16 -14.14 -8.49
N THR A 32 5.69 -12.99 -8.09
CA THR A 32 4.88 -11.78 -7.92
C THR A 32 4.25 -11.31 -9.23
N ASP A 33 4.94 -11.50 -10.35
CA ASP A 33 4.39 -11.14 -11.67
C ASP A 33 3.18 -11.98 -12.05
N GLU A 34 3.14 -13.26 -11.66
CA GLU A 34 1.96 -14.11 -11.85
C GLU A 34 0.78 -13.64 -10.99
N LEU A 35 1.05 -13.28 -9.75
CA LEU A 35 0.02 -12.73 -8.86
C LEU A 35 -0.57 -11.45 -9.44
N ILE A 36 0.29 -10.55 -9.91
CA ILE A 36 -0.13 -9.27 -10.49
C ILE A 36 -0.97 -9.49 -11.76
N ALA A 37 -0.52 -10.38 -12.65
CA ALA A 37 -1.25 -10.71 -13.87
C ALA A 37 -2.66 -11.26 -13.56
N PHE A 38 -2.75 -12.11 -12.54
CA PHE A 38 -4.04 -12.63 -12.08
C PHE A 38 -4.91 -11.52 -11.49
N ALA A 39 -4.34 -10.67 -10.63
CA ALA A 39 -5.07 -9.56 -10.01
C ALA A 39 -5.62 -8.58 -11.04
N GLU A 40 -4.84 -8.25 -12.06
CA GLU A 40 -5.25 -7.33 -13.11
C GLU A 40 -6.48 -7.80 -13.89
N LYS A 41 -6.66 -9.10 -14.02
CA LYS A 41 -7.81 -9.72 -14.69
C LYS A 41 -9.00 -9.93 -13.75
N SER A 42 -8.84 -9.71 -12.47
CA SER A 42 -9.83 -10.05 -11.46
C SER A 42 -10.70 -8.85 -11.09
N LYS A 43 -11.91 -9.16 -10.60
CA LYS A 43 -12.82 -8.15 -10.04
C LYS A 43 -12.36 -7.73 -8.65
N ASP A 44 -12.91 -6.62 -8.17
CA ASP A 44 -12.48 -5.95 -6.94
C ASP A 44 -12.31 -6.86 -5.71
N PRO A 45 -13.25 -7.75 -5.35
CA PRO A 45 -13.06 -8.59 -4.16
C PRO A 45 -11.82 -9.48 -4.25
N ILE A 46 -11.58 -10.08 -5.41
CA ILE A 46 -10.42 -10.95 -5.64
C ILE A 46 -9.14 -10.11 -5.73
N LYS A 47 -9.20 -9.03 -6.49
CA LYS A 47 -8.07 -8.10 -6.61
C LYS A 47 -7.66 -7.55 -5.25
N GLY A 48 -8.64 -7.15 -4.43
CA GLY A 48 -8.38 -6.68 -3.07
C GLY A 48 -7.65 -7.72 -2.21
N THR A 49 -8.04 -8.98 -2.32
CA THR A 49 -7.37 -10.07 -1.60
C THR A 49 -5.93 -10.26 -2.08
N CYS A 50 -5.68 -10.13 -3.38
CA CYS A 50 -4.33 -10.20 -3.93
C CYS A 50 -3.44 -9.07 -3.39
N VAL A 51 -3.96 -7.84 -3.34
CA VAL A 51 -3.21 -6.69 -2.81
C VAL A 51 -2.99 -6.84 -1.30
N GLU A 52 -4.00 -7.34 -0.56
CA GLU A 52 -3.84 -7.63 0.87
C GLU A 52 -2.76 -8.68 1.10
N ALA A 53 -2.65 -9.68 0.24
CA ALA A 53 -1.58 -10.67 0.33
C ALA A 53 -0.21 -10.03 0.14
N LEU A 54 -0.08 -9.08 -0.78
CA LEU A 54 1.16 -8.30 -0.94
C LEU A 54 1.45 -7.46 0.31
N GLU A 55 0.43 -6.87 0.92
CA GLU A 55 0.60 -6.13 2.17
C GLU A 55 1.08 -7.05 3.29
N TYR A 56 0.41 -8.16 3.50
CA TYR A 56 0.76 -9.14 4.53
C TYR A 56 2.19 -9.64 4.36
N THR A 57 2.59 -9.91 3.11
CA THR A 57 3.94 -10.38 2.77
C THR A 57 4.99 -9.30 3.01
N THR A 58 4.76 -8.09 2.51
CA THR A 58 5.76 -7.00 2.58
C THR A 58 5.89 -6.41 3.97
N LYS A 59 4.87 -6.54 4.80
CA LYS A 59 4.96 -6.17 6.22
C LYS A 59 5.98 -7.05 6.95
N GLN A 60 6.03 -8.34 6.61
CA GLN A 60 6.96 -9.29 7.20
C GLN A 60 8.33 -9.24 6.56
N ASN A 61 8.38 -9.11 5.23
CA ASN A 61 9.63 -9.06 4.47
C ASN A 61 9.47 -8.12 3.27
N PRO A 62 9.79 -6.83 3.44
CA PRO A 62 9.69 -5.86 2.34
C PRO A 62 10.50 -6.25 1.10
N GLY A 63 11.60 -6.97 1.29
CA GLY A 63 12.49 -7.40 0.19
C GLY A 63 11.87 -8.37 -0.80
N LEU A 64 10.69 -8.92 -0.48
CA LEU A 64 9.96 -9.78 -1.42
C LEU A 64 9.21 -8.98 -2.50
N ALA A 65 9.09 -7.66 -2.33
CA ALA A 65 8.55 -6.80 -3.37
C ALA A 65 9.65 -6.41 -4.35
N ASP A 66 9.35 -6.53 -5.64
CA ASP A 66 10.20 -6.01 -6.70
C ASP A 66 9.62 -4.70 -7.23
N GLU A 67 10.30 -4.10 -8.21
CA GLU A 67 9.83 -2.86 -8.82
C GLU A 67 8.45 -3.02 -9.46
N THR A 68 8.17 -4.18 -10.05
CA THR A 68 6.88 -4.48 -10.66
C THR A 68 5.74 -4.41 -9.64
N VAL A 69 5.96 -4.93 -8.44
CA VAL A 69 5.00 -4.83 -7.33
C VAL A 69 4.76 -3.36 -6.97
N PHE A 70 5.83 -2.58 -6.84
CA PHE A 70 5.73 -1.17 -6.46
C PHE A 70 4.94 -0.36 -7.50
N ILE A 71 5.23 -0.58 -8.77
CA ILE A 71 4.51 0.07 -9.88
C ILE A 71 3.03 -0.34 -9.88
N PHE A 72 2.76 -1.63 -9.68
CA PHE A 72 1.39 -2.14 -9.63
C PHE A 72 0.57 -1.47 -8.53
N VAL A 73 1.06 -1.46 -7.29
CA VAL A 73 0.31 -0.87 -6.16
C VAL A 73 0.24 0.65 -6.25
N THR A 74 1.22 1.31 -6.87
CA THR A 74 1.12 2.73 -7.18
C THR A 74 -0.10 3.00 -8.07
N GLY A 75 -0.30 2.17 -9.09
CA GLY A 75 -1.46 2.28 -10.00
C GLY A 75 -2.78 1.98 -9.31
N THR A 76 -2.82 0.92 -8.49
CA THR A 76 -4.06 0.52 -7.81
C THR A 76 -4.51 1.49 -6.72
N LEU A 77 -3.66 2.42 -6.29
CA LEU A 77 -4.07 3.54 -5.43
C LEU A 77 -5.21 4.35 -6.04
N THR A 78 -5.35 4.36 -7.36
CA THR A 78 -6.38 5.12 -8.08
C THR A 78 -7.68 4.36 -8.31
N GLU A 79 -7.72 3.07 -7.95
CA GLU A 79 -8.94 2.26 -8.07
C GLU A 79 -10.05 2.81 -7.19
N LYS A 80 -11.31 2.56 -7.58
CA LYS A 80 -12.46 3.08 -6.83
C LYS A 80 -12.72 2.35 -5.52
N ALA A 81 -12.44 1.04 -5.48
CA ALA A 81 -12.69 0.23 -4.29
C ALA A 81 -11.83 0.70 -3.12
N PRO A 82 -12.43 1.12 -1.99
CA PRO A 82 -11.65 1.62 -0.84
C PRO A 82 -10.63 0.61 -0.33
N ARG A 83 -10.98 -0.67 -0.28
CA ARG A 83 -10.07 -1.71 0.19
C ARG A 83 -8.80 -1.79 -0.66
N ILE A 84 -8.94 -1.70 -1.99
CA ILE A 84 -7.78 -1.71 -2.87
C ILE A 84 -6.91 -0.48 -2.61
N LYS A 85 -7.52 0.68 -2.40
CA LYS A 85 -6.77 1.90 -2.06
C LYS A 85 -5.96 1.73 -0.77
N TRP A 86 -6.58 1.26 0.31
CA TRP A 86 -5.87 1.20 1.58
C TRP A 86 -4.82 0.08 1.65
N GLU A 87 -5.09 -1.06 1.04
CA GLU A 87 -4.09 -2.13 0.99
C GLU A 87 -2.90 -1.71 0.12
N SER A 88 -3.16 -1.06 -1.03
CA SER A 88 -2.09 -0.53 -1.90
C SER A 88 -1.21 0.48 -1.16
N ALA A 89 -1.81 1.42 -0.45
CA ALA A 89 -1.06 2.41 0.32
C ALA A 89 -0.18 1.75 1.38
N LYS A 90 -0.68 0.72 2.05
CA LYS A 90 0.10 0.00 3.06
C LYS A 90 1.30 -0.70 2.43
N VAL A 91 1.15 -1.29 1.25
CA VAL A 91 2.29 -1.88 0.51
C VAL A 91 3.32 -0.80 0.19
N ILE A 92 2.88 0.36 -0.28
CA ILE A 92 3.79 1.49 -0.55
C ILE A 92 4.57 1.86 0.73
N GLY A 93 3.88 2.02 1.87
CA GLY A 93 4.52 2.35 3.14
C GLY A 93 5.53 1.29 3.59
N ASN A 94 5.21 0.01 3.37
CA ASN A 94 6.09 -1.10 3.74
C ASN A 94 7.37 -1.15 2.90
N THR A 95 7.35 -0.65 1.66
CA THR A 95 8.40 -0.90 0.67
C THR A 95 9.07 0.34 0.09
N ALA A 96 8.58 1.54 0.39
CA ALA A 96 9.06 2.80 -0.21
C ALA A 96 10.58 2.98 -0.07
N HIS A 97 11.16 2.52 1.04
CA HIS A 97 12.61 2.64 1.27
C HIS A 97 13.46 1.86 0.25
N LEU A 98 12.87 0.89 -0.45
CA LEU A 98 13.55 0.09 -1.48
C LEU A 98 13.39 0.67 -2.88
N PHE A 99 12.46 1.62 -3.07
CA PHE A 99 12.09 2.13 -4.40
C PHE A 99 12.10 3.66 -4.44
N THR A 100 13.16 4.26 -3.91
CA THR A 100 13.27 5.72 -3.79
C THR A 100 13.28 6.44 -5.14
N GLU A 101 13.57 5.75 -6.22
CA GLU A 101 13.53 6.31 -7.57
C GLU A 101 12.12 6.31 -8.19
N ASN A 102 11.15 5.68 -7.54
CA ASN A 102 9.78 5.48 -8.07
C ASN A 102 8.72 6.25 -7.27
N LEU A 103 9.11 7.25 -6.47
CA LEU A 103 8.20 7.88 -5.49
C LEU A 103 7.27 8.95 -6.07
N ASP A 104 7.62 9.58 -7.20
CA ASP A 104 6.84 10.70 -7.76
C ASP A 104 5.35 10.38 -7.89
N LYS A 105 5.02 9.33 -8.63
CA LYS A 105 3.64 8.97 -8.90
C LYS A 105 2.95 8.41 -7.66
N ALA A 106 3.69 7.65 -6.84
CA ALA A 106 3.16 7.14 -5.58
C ALA A 106 2.73 8.28 -4.66
N ILE A 107 3.56 9.29 -4.51
CA ILE A 107 3.25 10.49 -3.70
C ILE A 107 2.00 11.19 -4.25
N SER A 108 1.95 11.43 -5.56
CA SER A 108 0.82 12.10 -6.20
C SER A 108 -0.49 11.36 -5.95
N ASN A 109 -0.50 10.03 -6.14
CA ASN A 109 -1.68 9.20 -5.94
C ASN A 109 -2.08 9.11 -4.46
N LEU A 110 -1.10 9.04 -3.55
CA LEU A 110 -1.36 9.05 -2.11
C LEU A 110 -1.97 10.37 -1.65
N LEU A 111 -1.45 11.50 -2.15
CA LEU A 111 -1.97 12.82 -1.79
C LEU A 111 -3.44 12.96 -2.19
N ALA A 112 -3.83 12.42 -3.35
CA ALA A 112 -5.23 12.41 -3.75
C ALA A 112 -6.11 11.65 -2.75
N ASN A 113 -5.59 10.57 -2.15
CA ASN A 113 -6.34 9.76 -1.19
C ASN A 113 -6.45 10.39 0.21
N THR A 114 -5.69 11.44 0.51
CA THR A 114 -5.78 12.14 1.80
C THR A 114 -7.11 12.86 1.99
N GLU A 115 -7.84 13.09 0.92
CA GLU A 115 -9.15 13.75 0.94
C GLU A 115 -10.32 12.79 0.83
N HIS A 116 -10.04 11.47 0.81
CA HIS A 116 -11.09 10.46 0.69
C HIS A 116 -12.02 10.48 1.90
N GLU A 117 -13.31 10.22 1.68
CA GLU A 117 -14.31 10.19 2.75
C GLU A 117 -14.10 9.07 3.78
N GLY A 118 -13.52 7.93 3.35
CA GLY A 118 -13.29 6.78 4.21
C GLY A 118 -12.07 6.97 5.11
N THR A 119 -12.25 6.76 6.42
CA THR A 119 -11.17 6.96 7.39
C THR A 119 -10.01 5.98 7.20
N VAL A 120 -10.30 4.73 6.79
CA VAL A 120 -9.24 3.74 6.58
C VAL A 120 -8.37 4.13 5.39
N VAL A 121 -8.97 4.66 4.32
CA VAL A 121 -8.21 5.16 3.16
C VAL A 121 -7.32 6.33 3.58
N ARG A 122 -7.85 7.30 4.32
CA ARG A 122 -7.05 8.44 4.80
C ARG A 122 -5.94 8.00 5.75
N TRP A 123 -6.22 7.03 6.63
CA TRP A 123 -5.23 6.48 7.55
C TRP A 123 -4.07 5.84 6.79
N SER A 124 -4.38 5.02 5.80
CA SER A 124 -3.35 4.32 5.01
C SER A 124 -2.51 5.29 4.18
N ALA A 125 -3.14 6.34 3.64
CA ALA A 125 -2.42 7.40 2.93
C ALA A 125 -1.45 8.12 3.88
N ALA A 126 -1.89 8.44 5.09
CA ALA A 126 -1.05 9.07 6.11
C ALA A 126 0.13 8.18 6.47
N PHE A 127 -0.11 6.89 6.67
CA PHE A 127 0.93 5.91 6.96
C PHE A 127 2.00 5.91 5.85
N ALA A 128 1.59 5.74 4.60
CA ALA A 128 2.53 5.67 3.48
C ALA A 128 3.29 6.98 3.27
N LEU A 129 2.59 8.11 3.30
CA LEU A 129 3.22 9.42 3.13
C LEU A 129 4.17 9.73 4.27
N GLY A 130 3.82 9.34 5.49
CA GLY A 130 4.70 9.48 6.65
C GLY A 130 5.98 8.65 6.51
N GLU A 131 5.86 7.42 6.02
CA GLU A 131 7.04 6.57 5.78
C GLU A 131 7.93 7.17 4.70
N ILE A 132 7.34 7.70 3.62
CA ILE A 132 8.10 8.36 2.56
C ILE A 132 8.82 9.60 3.10
N LEU A 133 8.13 10.43 3.89
CA LEU A 133 8.71 11.65 4.46
C LEU A 133 9.95 11.33 5.31
N LYS A 134 9.89 10.26 6.09
CA LYS A 134 11.00 9.83 6.96
C LYS A 134 12.24 9.38 6.19
N LEU A 135 12.11 9.06 4.91
CA LEU A 135 13.25 8.69 4.07
C LEU A 135 14.16 9.87 3.73
N LYS A 136 13.69 11.09 3.93
CA LYS A 136 14.47 12.33 3.71
C LYS A 136 15.02 12.43 2.29
N THR A 137 14.14 12.26 1.31
CA THR A 137 14.48 12.36 -0.12
C THR A 137 14.35 13.80 -0.63
N LYS A 138 14.71 14.01 -1.89
CA LYS A 138 14.50 15.30 -2.58
C LYS A 138 13.03 15.73 -2.60
N HIS A 139 12.10 14.80 -2.47
CA HIS A 139 10.66 15.09 -2.47
C HIS A 139 10.23 15.87 -1.23
N ASN A 140 11.02 15.85 -0.15
CA ASN A 140 10.65 16.50 1.11
C ASN A 140 10.50 18.01 0.99
N THR A 141 11.16 18.64 0.02
CA THR A 141 11.00 20.08 -0.21
C THR A 141 9.54 20.48 -0.44
N SER A 142 8.79 19.64 -1.18
CA SER A 142 7.35 19.86 -1.41
C SER A 142 6.49 19.04 -0.47
N LEU A 143 6.92 17.84 -0.09
CA LEU A 143 6.12 16.91 0.71
C LEU A 143 5.95 17.39 2.15
N LEU A 144 7.00 17.90 2.78
CA LEU A 144 6.90 18.36 4.17
C LEU A 144 5.84 19.45 4.37
N PRO A 145 5.85 20.55 3.59
CA PRO A 145 4.79 21.56 3.75
C PRO A 145 3.41 21.02 3.38
N ALA A 146 3.32 20.11 2.41
CA ALA A 146 2.04 19.49 2.05
C ALA A 146 1.46 18.70 3.22
N LEU A 147 2.27 17.87 3.90
CA LEU A 147 1.82 17.08 5.03
C LEU A 147 1.50 17.94 6.27
N GLU A 148 2.24 19.02 6.46
CA GLU A 148 1.92 19.99 7.51
C GLU A 148 0.51 20.56 7.30
N GLY A 149 0.19 20.99 6.08
CA GLY A 149 -1.13 21.50 5.72
C GLY A 149 -2.25 20.46 5.86
N ILE A 150 -1.98 19.22 5.41
CA ILE A 150 -2.95 18.14 5.52
C ILE A 150 -3.24 17.80 6.98
N SER A 151 -2.19 17.77 7.83
CA SER A 151 -2.35 17.46 9.25
C SER A 151 -3.22 18.49 9.97
N GLU A 152 -3.15 19.75 9.55
CA GLU A 152 -4.00 20.81 10.12
C GLU A 152 -5.49 20.63 9.77
N LYS A 153 -5.77 20.10 8.58
CA LYS A 153 -7.13 19.88 8.10
C LYS A 153 -7.73 18.55 8.56
N GLU A 154 -6.90 17.58 8.91
CA GLU A 154 -7.37 16.26 9.31
C GLU A 154 -8.09 16.33 10.65
N GLU A 155 -9.35 15.93 10.66
CA GLU A 155 -10.20 16.00 11.86
C GLU A 155 -10.00 14.81 12.80
N LYS A 156 -9.58 13.66 12.27
CA LYS A 156 -9.42 12.46 13.09
C LYS A 156 -8.04 12.44 13.75
N ASN A 157 -8.03 12.53 15.08
CA ASN A 157 -6.79 12.63 15.86
C ASN A 157 -5.82 11.49 15.62
N SER A 158 -6.31 10.26 15.45
CA SER A 158 -5.46 9.09 15.19
C SER A 158 -4.72 9.20 13.86
N ILE A 159 -5.32 9.82 12.85
CA ILE A 159 -4.71 10.05 11.54
C ILE A 159 -3.76 11.25 11.62
N LYS A 160 -4.22 12.35 12.24
CA LYS A 160 -3.40 13.55 12.44
C LYS A 160 -2.09 13.20 13.13
N LYS A 161 -2.13 12.35 14.14
CA LYS A 161 -0.95 11.90 14.88
C LYS A 161 0.09 11.23 13.98
N ILE A 162 -0.33 10.46 12.99
CA ILE A 162 0.59 9.81 12.05
C ILE A 162 1.43 10.85 11.33
N TYR A 163 0.78 11.89 10.79
CA TYR A 163 1.49 12.98 10.12
C TYR A 163 2.44 13.71 11.08
N LEU A 164 1.95 14.07 12.26
CA LEU A 164 2.76 14.83 13.23
C LEU A 164 3.98 14.05 13.70
N ASP A 165 3.83 12.74 13.95
CA ASP A 165 4.95 11.89 14.35
C ASP A 165 6.00 11.79 13.23
N ALA A 166 5.58 11.64 11.98
CA ALA A 166 6.48 11.58 10.83
C ALA A 166 7.22 12.92 10.64
N ILE A 167 6.50 14.03 10.74
CA ILE A 167 7.08 15.38 10.63
C ILE A 167 8.13 15.60 11.72
N LYS A 168 7.81 15.23 12.95
CA LYS A 168 8.73 15.35 14.10
C LYS A 168 10.01 14.56 13.88
N LYS A 169 9.90 13.31 13.41
CA LYS A 169 11.06 12.46 13.14
C LYS A 169 11.92 13.00 12.00
N THR A 170 11.29 13.60 11.01
CA THR A 170 11.98 14.16 9.86
C THR A 170 12.83 15.40 10.24
N LYS A 171 12.36 16.19 11.20
CA LYS A 171 13.04 17.41 11.66
C LYS A 171 14.21 17.12 12.60
N LYS A 172 14.40 15.91 13.03
CA LYS A 172 15.58 15.50 13.80
C LYS A 172 16.76 15.17 12.83
#